data_7fdb0c2dee3dfaf5fec326bb81c886de
#
_entry.id   7fdb0c2dee3dfaf5fec326bb81c886de
#
_cell.length_a   1.000
_cell.length_b   1.000
_cell.length_c   1.000
_cell.angle_alpha   90.00
_cell.angle_beta   90.00
_cell.angle_gamma   90.00
#
_symmetry.space_group_name_H-M   'P 1'
#
loop_
_entity.id
_entity.type
_entity.pdbx_description
1 polymer ?
#
loop_
_entity_poly.entity_id
_entity_poly.type
_entity_poly.pdbx_seq_one_letter_code
_entity_poly.pdbx_strand_id
1 'polypeptide(L)'
;PIYARTVLDYAQTVSFIHEISGGRFRFGIGVSHGPSLKRMKVTAGKPLSDTREFVDDLKAMERVGELPPIILATMRRKMIALAGEIGDGMVFANASRSFMKTSLAALPDEKRNDENFYIGNMIPTCISDDIEAAKAVNRRTLTSYAQLPNYRNYWKESGYEEEMAGVEAAIAAGEPDKVADHLSDKWLADNTLFGTVSQVREG
;
A
#
# COMPACT_ATOMS: atom_id res chain seq x y z
N PRO A 1 -3.22 -2.71 -10.90
CA PRO A 1 -1.90 -3.39 -11.06
C PRO A 1 -1.30 -3.11 -12.44
N ILE A 2 0.02 -2.84 -12.52
CA ILE A 2 0.69 -2.54 -13.79
C ILE A 2 0.55 -3.65 -14.84
N TYR A 3 0.32 -4.88 -14.40
CA TYR A 3 0.19 -6.05 -15.28
C TYR A 3 -1.22 -6.29 -15.83
N ALA A 4 -2.22 -5.50 -15.44
CA ALA A 4 -3.61 -5.82 -15.75
C ALA A 4 -4.05 -5.39 -17.16
N ARG A 5 -3.32 -4.44 -17.77
CA ARG A 5 -3.63 -3.85 -19.08
C ARG A 5 -2.34 -3.45 -19.81
N THR A 6 -2.44 -3.11 -21.07
CA THR A 6 -1.30 -2.53 -21.81
C THR A 6 -1.01 -1.11 -21.35
N VAL A 7 0.22 -0.64 -21.51
CA VAL A 7 0.61 0.74 -21.21
C VAL A 7 -0.23 1.74 -21.99
N LEU A 8 -0.49 1.47 -23.27
CA LEU A 8 -1.32 2.33 -24.11
C LEU A 8 -2.76 2.47 -23.57
N ASP A 9 -3.39 1.37 -23.16
CA ASP A 9 -4.74 1.39 -22.58
C ASP A 9 -4.77 2.19 -21.26
N TYR A 10 -3.73 2.06 -20.44
CA TYR A 10 -3.58 2.90 -19.26
C TYR A 10 -3.43 4.37 -19.62
N ALA A 11 -2.51 4.73 -20.52
CA ALA A 11 -2.23 6.10 -20.90
C ALA A 11 -3.49 6.82 -21.40
N GLN A 12 -4.24 6.20 -22.30
CA GLN A 12 -5.49 6.75 -22.85
C GLN A 12 -6.56 6.88 -21.77
N THR A 13 -6.72 5.85 -20.92
CA THR A 13 -7.75 5.86 -19.88
C THR A 13 -7.46 6.92 -18.81
N VAL A 14 -6.20 7.01 -18.32
CA VAL A 14 -5.87 7.91 -17.21
C VAL A 14 -5.81 9.36 -17.65
N SER A 15 -5.37 9.66 -18.87
CA SER A 15 -5.39 11.02 -19.42
C SER A 15 -6.82 11.51 -19.61
N PHE A 16 -7.72 10.66 -20.11
CA PHE A 16 -9.14 11.00 -20.21
C PHE A 16 -9.78 11.28 -18.83
N ILE A 17 -9.51 10.42 -17.82
CA ILE A 17 -10.01 10.65 -16.47
C ILE A 17 -9.42 11.95 -15.87
N HIS A 18 -8.14 12.22 -16.14
CA HIS A 18 -7.49 13.44 -15.68
C HIS A 18 -8.19 14.69 -16.25
N GLU A 19 -8.43 14.69 -17.54
CA GLU A 19 -9.14 15.78 -18.25
C GLU A 19 -10.55 16.00 -17.67
N ILE A 20 -11.41 14.96 -17.64
CA ILE A 20 -12.79 15.12 -17.17
C ILE A 20 -12.90 15.41 -15.68
N SER A 21 -11.89 15.07 -14.89
CA SER A 21 -11.84 15.42 -13.47
C SER A 21 -11.36 16.85 -13.22
N GLY A 22 -10.93 17.58 -14.26
CA GLY A 22 -10.32 18.91 -14.11
C GLY A 22 -9.02 18.85 -13.30
N GLY A 23 -8.15 17.88 -13.58
CA GLY A 23 -6.84 17.72 -12.93
C GLY A 23 -6.88 17.15 -11.50
N ARG A 24 -8.03 16.72 -10.99
CA ARG A 24 -8.16 16.18 -9.62
C ARG A 24 -7.74 14.72 -9.47
N PHE A 25 -7.55 14.02 -10.57
CA PHE A 25 -7.20 12.59 -10.57
C PHE A 25 -5.70 12.39 -10.32
N ARG A 26 -5.36 11.40 -9.49
CA ARG A 26 -4.01 10.86 -9.31
C ARG A 26 -4.00 9.39 -9.69
N PHE A 27 -3.03 8.96 -10.46
CA PHE A 27 -2.93 7.59 -10.95
C PHE A 27 -2.10 6.71 -10.00
N GLY A 28 -2.77 5.94 -9.15
CA GLY A 28 -2.13 4.97 -8.26
C GLY A 28 -1.75 3.68 -8.98
N ILE A 29 -0.48 3.31 -8.93
CA ILE A 29 0.06 2.09 -9.55
C ILE A 29 0.71 1.18 -8.52
N GLY A 30 0.74 -0.12 -8.81
CA GLY A 30 1.43 -1.12 -7.98
C GLY A 30 1.48 -2.48 -8.66
N VAL A 31 2.32 -3.36 -8.13
CA VAL A 31 2.59 -4.70 -8.69
C VAL A 31 1.58 -5.77 -8.28
N SER A 32 0.62 -5.42 -7.40
CA SER A 32 -0.32 -6.39 -6.84
C SER A 32 0.39 -7.49 -5.99
N HIS A 33 -0.28 -8.59 -5.76
CA HIS A 33 0.21 -9.70 -4.94
C HIS A 33 -0.25 -11.05 -5.50
N GLY A 34 0.45 -12.11 -5.11
CA GLY A 34 0.33 -13.46 -5.70
C GLY A 34 -1.11 -13.94 -5.96
N PRO A 35 -2.02 -13.95 -4.95
CA PRO A 35 -3.41 -14.40 -5.16
C PRO A 35 -4.16 -13.61 -6.23
N SER A 36 -3.98 -12.28 -6.29
CA SER A 36 -4.62 -11.44 -7.30
C SER A 36 -4.03 -11.67 -8.69
N LEU A 37 -2.72 -11.79 -8.81
CA LEU A 37 -2.05 -12.10 -10.08
C LEU A 37 -2.49 -13.46 -10.62
N LYS A 38 -2.58 -14.47 -9.74
CA LYS A 38 -3.08 -15.80 -10.11
C LYS A 38 -4.52 -15.74 -10.65
N ARG A 39 -5.40 -14.97 -9.98
CA ARG A 39 -6.79 -14.77 -10.43
C ARG A 39 -6.86 -14.06 -11.78
N MET A 40 -5.99 -13.09 -12.03
CA MET A 40 -5.87 -12.38 -13.31
C MET A 40 -5.17 -13.20 -14.39
N LYS A 41 -4.60 -14.38 -14.05
CA LYS A 41 -3.78 -15.22 -14.95
C LYS A 41 -2.57 -14.47 -15.50
N VAL A 42 -1.94 -13.63 -14.69
CA VAL A 42 -0.79 -12.81 -15.05
C VAL A 42 0.44 -13.30 -14.29
N THR A 43 1.57 -13.38 -14.97
CA THR A 43 2.87 -13.66 -14.37
C THR A 43 3.56 -12.34 -14.05
N ALA A 44 3.89 -12.12 -12.77
CA ALA A 44 4.72 -10.98 -12.38
C ALA A 44 6.18 -11.25 -12.71
N GLY A 45 6.89 -10.22 -13.11
CA GLY A 45 8.33 -10.23 -13.25
C GLY A 45 9.03 -9.75 -11.98
N LYS A 46 9.94 -8.79 -12.13
CA LYS A 46 10.73 -8.19 -11.04
C LYS A 46 10.07 -6.86 -10.60
N PRO A 47 9.43 -6.77 -9.44
CA PRO A 47 8.60 -5.63 -9.06
C PRO A 47 9.21 -4.24 -9.27
N LEU A 48 10.48 -4.05 -8.92
CA LEU A 48 11.16 -2.75 -9.07
C LEU A 48 11.44 -2.41 -10.54
N SER A 49 12.00 -3.36 -11.29
CA SER A 49 12.32 -3.17 -12.72
C SER A 49 11.04 -2.97 -13.54
N ASP A 50 10.03 -3.80 -13.30
CA ASP A 50 8.77 -3.75 -14.04
C ASP A 50 8.00 -2.45 -13.75
N THR A 51 8.07 -1.95 -12.49
CA THR A 51 7.45 -0.66 -12.15
C THR A 51 8.16 0.49 -12.84
N ARG A 52 9.51 0.47 -12.88
CA ARG A 52 10.29 1.49 -13.60
C ARG A 52 9.97 1.48 -15.09
N GLU A 53 10.09 0.33 -15.73
CA GLU A 53 9.79 0.15 -17.16
C GLU A 53 8.37 0.63 -17.49
N PHE A 54 7.38 0.24 -16.67
CA PHE A 54 6.00 0.68 -16.86
C PHE A 54 5.85 2.21 -16.81
N VAL A 55 6.50 2.88 -15.86
CA VAL A 55 6.42 4.35 -15.71
C VAL A 55 7.15 5.04 -16.86
N ASP A 56 8.33 4.54 -17.26
CA ASP A 56 9.10 5.07 -18.35
C ASP A 56 8.33 4.96 -19.68
N ASP A 57 7.76 3.78 -19.95
CA ASP A 57 6.91 3.54 -21.12
C ASP A 57 5.65 4.42 -21.11
N LEU A 58 5.01 4.58 -19.94
CA LEU A 58 3.82 5.43 -19.81
C LEU A 58 4.13 6.89 -20.12
N LYS A 59 5.25 7.40 -19.60
CA LYS A 59 5.72 8.78 -19.85
C LYS A 59 6.18 9.01 -21.30
N ALA A 60 6.63 7.96 -21.98
CA ALA A 60 7.05 8.01 -23.39
C ALA A 60 5.88 7.93 -24.37
N MET A 61 4.63 7.67 -23.91
CA MET A 61 3.49 7.55 -24.81
C MET A 61 3.20 8.88 -25.53
N GLU A 62 3.24 8.82 -26.86
CA GLU A 62 2.84 9.93 -27.72
C GLU A 62 1.35 9.88 -28.07
N ARG A 63 0.77 11.03 -28.40
CA ARG A 63 -0.62 11.18 -28.87
C ARG A 63 -1.67 10.71 -27.84
N VAL A 64 -1.34 10.85 -26.58
CA VAL A 64 -2.27 10.75 -25.45
C VAL A 64 -2.42 12.14 -24.82
N GLY A 65 -3.50 12.35 -24.06
CA GLY A 65 -3.68 13.60 -23.31
C GLY A 65 -2.66 13.77 -22.20
N GLU A 66 -2.79 14.83 -21.42
CA GLU A 66 -1.96 15.07 -20.23
C GLU A 66 -2.10 13.91 -19.23
N LEU A 67 -0.98 13.37 -18.78
CA LEU A 67 -0.97 12.30 -17.79
C LEU A 67 -1.18 12.88 -16.37
N PRO A 68 -1.97 12.21 -15.53
CA PRO A 68 -2.11 12.57 -14.13
C PRO A 68 -0.82 12.31 -13.35
N PRO A 69 -0.63 12.93 -12.17
CA PRO A 69 0.43 12.55 -11.25
C PRO A 69 0.41 11.04 -10.94
N ILE A 70 1.59 10.40 -11.03
CA ILE A 70 1.77 8.96 -10.85
C ILE A 70 2.16 8.66 -9.40
N ILE A 71 1.32 7.91 -8.68
CA ILE A 71 1.51 7.58 -7.27
C ILE A 71 1.85 6.09 -7.13
N LEU A 72 3.04 5.78 -6.60
CA LEU A 72 3.47 4.40 -6.43
C LEU A 72 2.95 3.80 -5.12
N ALA A 73 2.39 2.59 -5.19
CA ALA A 73 2.11 1.80 -3.99
C ALA A 73 3.42 1.25 -3.42
N THR A 74 3.73 1.61 -2.18
CA THR A 74 4.99 1.31 -1.51
C THR A 74 4.77 0.64 -0.17
N MET A 75 5.74 -0.17 0.29
CA MET A 75 5.79 -0.68 1.65
C MET A 75 7.22 -0.65 2.22
N ARG A 76 8.23 -1.06 1.44
CA ARG A 76 9.59 -1.25 1.92
C ARG A 76 10.59 -0.36 1.18
N ARG A 77 11.75 -0.17 1.81
CA ARG A 77 12.80 0.81 1.42
C ARG A 77 13.06 0.93 -0.09
N LYS A 78 13.21 -0.19 -0.79
CA LYS A 78 13.56 -0.15 -2.24
C LYS A 78 12.45 0.44 -3.10
N MET A 79 11.19 0.13 -2.80
CA MET A 79 10.05 0.70 -3.54
C MET A 79 9.80 2.16 -3.16
N ILE A 80 10.07 2.54 -1.89
CA ILE A 80 10.01 3.95 -1.43
C ILE A 80 11.06 4.78 -2.17
N ALA A 81 12.31 4.31 -2.23
CA ALA A 81 13.38 4.98 -2.97
C ALA A 81 13.01 5.12 -4.45
N LEU A 82 12.50 4.05 -5.08
CA LEU A 82 12.05 4.07 -6.47
C LEU A 82 10.93 5.11 -6.69
N ALA A 83 9.96 5.22 -5.76
CA ALA A 83 8.91 6.21 -5.87
C ALA A 83 9.45 7.65 -5.88
N GLY A 84 10.50 7.93 -5.09
CA GLY A 84 11.19 9.22 -5.10
C GLY A 84 11.92 9.51 -6.41
N GLU A 85 12.35 8.48 -7.14
CA GLU A 85 13.08 8.64 -8.41
C GLU A 85 12.13 8.86 -9.61
N ILE A 86 11.03 8.11 -9.69
CA ILE A 86 10.23 8.04 -10.92
C ILE A 86 8.78 8.51 -10.76
N GLY A 87 8.27 8.64 -9.52
CA GLY A 87 6.89 9.00 -9.24
C GLY A 87 6.69 10.46 -8.83
N ASP A 88 5.43 10.87 -8.80
CA ASP A 88 4.98 12.16 -8.27
C ASP A 88 4.43 12.00 -6.84
N GLY A 89 4.54 10.81 -6.29
CA GLY A 89 4.16 10.49 -4.93
C GLY A 89 4.16 9.00 -4.64
N MET A 90 3.81 8.69 -3.39
CA MET A 90 3.70 7.31 -2.93
C MET A 90 2.55 7.13 -1.94
N VAL A 91 2.08 5.89 -1.83
CA VAL A 91 1.08 5.51 -0.85
C VAL A 91 1.46 4.19 -0.20
N PHE A 92 1.43 4.18 1.12
CA PHE A 92 1.49 2.96 1.92
C PHE A 92 0.11 2.30 2.02
N ALA A 93 0.09 1.02 2.29
CA ALA A 93 -1.12 0.31 2.69
C ALA A 93 -0.87 -0.38 4.04
N ASN A 94 -1.57 0.08 5.06
CA ASN A 94 -1.49 -0.48 6.41
C ASN A 94 -0.08 -0.39 7.03
N ALA A 95 0.63 0.72 6.81
CA ALA A 95 1.94 0.94 7.38
C ALA A 95 1.85 1.34 8.85
N SER A 96 2.76 0.79 9.67
CA SER A 96 2.86 1.04 11.10
C SER A 96 3.23 2.50 11.37
N ARG A 97 2.46 3.15 12.23
CA ARG A 97 2.66 4.54 12.66
C ARG A 97 4.02 4.72 13.32
N SER A 98 4.37 3.82 14.23
CA SER A 98 5.64 3.84 14.96
C SER A 98 6.86 3.73 14.05
N PHE A 99 6.73 3.06 12.89
CA PHE A 99 7.81 2.84 11.94
C PHE A 99 7.84 3.84 10.78
N MET A 100 6.89 4.77 10.72
CA MET A 100 6.73 5.69 9.58
C MET A 100 7.98 6.56 9.37
N LYS A 101 8.58 7.09 10.43
CA LYS A 101 9.81 7.88 10.33
C LYS A 101 10.95 7.09 9.69
N THR A 102 11.12 5.83 10.06
CA THR A 102 12.13 4.93 9.50
C THR A 102 11.82 4.59 8.04
N SER A 103 10.57 4.34 7.70
CA SER A 103 10.14 4.11 6.32
C SER A 103 10.44 5.32 5.44
N LEU A 104 10.06 6.52 5.88
CA LEU A 104 10.27 7.77 5.14
C LEU A 104 11.75 8.16 4.99
N ALA A 105 12.64 7.65 5.84
CA ALA A 105 14.09 7.86 5.68
C ALA A 105 14.67 7.22 4.40
N ALA A 106 13.92 6.33 3.74
CA ALA A 106 14.30 5.78 2.45
C ALA A 106 13.95 6.68 1.25
N LEU A 107 13.13 7.71 1.47
CA LEU A 107 12.82 8.73 0.47
C LEU A 107 13.92 9.82 0.51
N PRO A 108 14.41 10.31 -0.65
CA PRO A 108 15.32 11.44 -0.69
C PRO A 108 14.78 12.66 0.06
N ASP A 109 15.65 13.39 0.76
CA ASP A 109 15.24 14.52 1.60
C ASP A 109 14.49 15.60 0.80
N GLU A 110 14.92 15.86 -0.42
CA GLU A 110 14.28 16.78 -1.35
C GLU A 110 12.82 16.39 -1.65
N LYS A 111 12.56 15.10 -1.82
CA LYS A 111 11.20 14.59 -2.06
C LYS A 111 10.36 14.53 -0.80
N ARG A 112 10.98 14.25 0.35
CA ARG A 112 10.28 14.23 1.63
C ARG A 112 9.80 15.61 2.07
N ASN A 113 10.49 16.66 1.64
CA ASN A 113 10.17 18.06 1.93
C ASN A 113 9.47 18.80 0.78
N ASP A 114 9.18 18.12 -0.33
CA ASP A 114 8.48 18.69 -1.48
C ASP A 114 6.97 18.61 -1.24
N GLU A 115 6.31 19.75 -1.11
CA GLU A 115 4.85 19.85 -0.91
C GLU A 115 4.05 19.27 -2.09
N ASN A 116 4.64 19.19 -3.27
CA ASN A 116 4.02 18.61 -4.45
C ASN A 116 4.16 17.09 -4.52
N PHE A 117 5.11 16.50 -3.75
CA PHE A 117 5.26 15.05 -3.69
C PHE A 117 4.24 14.44 -2.73
N TYR A 118 3.27 13.69 -3.27
CA TYR A 118 2.22 13.12 -2.46
C TYR A 118 2.73 11.96 -1.59
N ILE A 119 2.49 12.02 -0.28
CA ILE A 119 2.75 10.92 0.66
C ILE A 119 1.45 10.58 1.37
N GLY A 120 1.01 9.33 1.26
CA GLY A 120 -0.21 8.85 1.90
C GLY A 120 -0.04 7.49 2.56
N ASN A 121 -0.96 7.17 3.47
CA ASN A 121 -1.09 5.83 4.05
C ASN A 121 -2.58 5.46 4.08
N MET A 122 -2.91 4.32 3.51
CA MET A 122 -4.26 3.76 3.56
C MET A 122 -4.41 3.03 4.89
N ILE A 123 -5.18 3.60 5.81
CA ILE A 123 -5.34 3.12 7.18
C ILE A 123 -6.77 2.59 7.38
N PRO A 124 -6.95 1.31 7.72
CA PRO A 124 -8.26 0.79 8.10
C PRO A 124 -8.81 1.54 9.31
N THR A 125 -10.02 2.05 9.18
CA THR A 125 -10.63 2.90 10.20
C THR A 125 -12.02 2.39 10.54
N CYS A 126 -12.32 2.23 11.83
CA CYS A 126 -13.64 1.85 12.31
C CYS A 126 -14.07 2.78 13.45
N ILE A 127 -15.14 3.55 13.23
CA ILE A 127 -15.72 4.44 14.23
C ILE A 127 -16.86 3.72 14.94
N SER A 128 -16.75 3.55 16.26
CA SER A 128 -17.79 2.97 17.11
C SER A 128 -17.55 3.34 18.57
N ASP A 129 -18.63 3.51 19.36
CA ASP A 129 -18.53 3.63 20.80
C ASP A 129 -18.22 2.27 21.46
N ASP A 130 -18.52 1.16 20.80
CA ASP A 130 -18.07 -0.18 21.18
C ASP A 130 -16.66 -0.41 20.60
N ILE A 131 -15.66 -0.19 21.45
CA ILE A 131 -14.25 -0.29 21.10
C ILE A 131 -13.86 -1.70 20.67
N GLU A 132 -14.37 -2.73 21.34
CA GLU A 132 -14.04 -4.12 21.03
C GLU A 132 -14.66 -4.55 19.68
N ALA A 133 -15.85 -4.10 19.37
CA ALA A 133 -16.45 -4.30 18.06
C ALA A 133 -15.63 -3.60 16.96
N ALA A 134 -15.16 -2.37 17.20
CA ALA A 134 -14.31 -1.64 16.25
C ALA A 134 -12.97 -2.36 16.00
N LYS A 135 -12.32 -2.84 17.06
CA LYS A 135 -11.09 -3.66 16.97
C LYS A 135 -11.33 -4.93 16.15
N ALA A 136 -12.43 -5.64 16.41
CA ALA A 136 -12.77 -6.87 15.70
C ALA A 136 -12.93 -6.65 14.21
N VAL A 137 -13.55 -5.53 13.78
CA VAL A 137 -13.69 -5.14 12.38
C VAL A 137 -12.32 -4.92 11.73
N ASN A 138 -11.45 -4.11 12.36
CA ASN A 138 -10.12 -3.83 11.81
C ASN A 138 -9.22 -5.07 11.80
N ARG A 139 -9.28 -5.91 12.84
CA ARG A 139 -8.53 -7.18 12.91
C ARG A 139 -8.93 -8.10 11.75
N ARG A 140 -10.23 -8.27 11.51
CA ARG A 140 -10.74 -9.07 10.38
C ARG A 140 -10.27 -8.50 9.03
N THR A 141 -10.29 -7.17 8.86
CA THR A 141 -9.80 -6.50 7.65
C THR A 141 -8.33 -6.81 7.40
N LEU A 142 -7.49 -6.71 8.42
CA LEU A 142 -6.04 -6.91 8.28
C LEU A 142 -5.62 -8.38 8.25
N THR A 143 -6.45 -9.32 8.71
CA THR A 143 -6.16 -10.77 8.62
C THR A 143 -5.84 -11.22 7.19
N SER A 144 -6.55 -10.69 6.20
CA SER A 144 -6.29 -11.00 4.79
C SER A 144 -4.92 -10.48 4.30
N TYR A 145 -4.48 -9.33 4.80
CA TYR A 145 -3.16 -8.78 4.51
C TYR A 145 -2.05 -9.54 5.22
N ALA A 146 -2.29 -9.98 6.46
CA ALA A 146 -1.32 -10.78 7.23
C ALA A 146 -1.01 -12.14 6.57
N GLN A 147 -1.88 -12.65 5.72
CA GLN A 147 -1.60 -13.83 4.91
C GLN A 147 -0.60 -13.57 3.75
N LEU A 148 -0.28 -12.32 3.45
CA LEU A 148 0.60 -11.95 2.34
C LEU A 148 2.04 -11.71 2.83
N PRO A 149 3.06 -12.41 2.27
CA PRO A 149 4.44 -12.33 2.75
C PRO A 149 5.05 -10.92 2.75
N ASN A 150 4.69 -10.10 1.77
CA ASN A 150 5.21 -8.73 1.66
C ASN A 150 4.78 -7.84 2.84
N TYR A 151 3.55 -8.00 3.35
CA TYR A 151 3.06 -7.29 4.53
C TYR A 151 3.69 -7.83 5.80
N ARG A 152 3.76 -9.16 5.99
CA ARG A 152 4.44 -9.76 7.14
C ARG A 152 5.90 -9.31 7.24
N ASN A 153 6.62 -9.31 6.11
CA ASN A 153 8.01 -8.85 6.08
C ASN A 153 8.15 -7.38 6.49
N TYR A 154 7.20 -6.52 6.11
CA TYR A 154 7.17 -5.14 6.55
C TYR A 154 6.90 -5.04 8.06
N TRP A 155 5.89 -5.74 8.58
CA TRP A 155 5.56 -5.69 9.99
C TRP A 155 6.64 -6.33 10.89
N LYS A 156 7.37 -7.34 10.42
CA LYS A 156 8.59 -7.81 11.09
C LYS A 156 9.64 -6.69 11.17
N GLU A 157 9.92 -6.01 10.08
CA GLU A 157 10.84 -4.86 10.06
C GLU A 157 10.40 -3.71 10.99
N SER A 158 9.11 -3.60 11.24
CA SER A 158 8.54 -2.58 12.13
C SER A 158 8.41 -3.01 13.60
N GLY A 159 9.00 -4.16 13.99
CA GLY A 159 9.11 -4.61 15.37
C GLY A 159 7.98 -5.54 15.83
N TYR A 160 7.32 -6.23 14.90
CA TYR A 160 6.24 -7.20 15.16
C TYR A 160 6.63 -8.61 14.73
N GLU A 161 7.87 -9.02 15.02
CA GLU A 161 8.40 -10.33 14.66
C GLU A 161 7.64 -11.47 15.31
N GLU A 162 7.24 -11.31 16.57
CA GLU A 162 6.53 -12.35 17.34
C GLU A 162 5.14 -12.60 16.78
N GLU A 163 4.37 -11.51 16.53
CA GLU A 163 3.05 -11.61 15.93
C GLU A 163 3.13 -12.28 14.56
N MET A 164 4.08 -11.84 13.73
CA MET A 164 4.23 -12.40 12.38
C MET A 164 4.75 -13.83 12.37
N ALA A 165 5.56 -14.24 13.35
CA ALA A 165 5.95 -15.62 13.52
C ALA A 165 4.75 -16.52 13.88
N GLY A 166 3.87 -16.06 14.77
CA GLY A 166 2.62 -16.74 15.09
C GLY A 166 1.70 -16.88 13.87
N VAL A 167 1.55 -15.82 13.09
CA VAL A 167 0.79 -15.81 11.82
C VAL A 167 1.38 -16.85 10.85
N GLU A 168 2.69 -16.91 10.70
CA GLU A 168 3.35 -17.88 9.81
C GLU A 168 3.18 -19.31 10.27
N ALA A 169 3.23 -19.55 11.58
CA ALA A 169 2.96 -20.85 12.17
C ALA A 169 1.53 -21.32 11.89
N ALA A 170 0.53 -20.47 12.09
CA ALA A 170 -0.86 -20.77 11.79
C ALA A 170 -1.09 -21.08 10.30
N ILE A 171 -0.48 -20.31 9.40
CA ILE A 171 -0.55 -20.56 7.94
C ILE A 171 0.10 -21.91 7.60
N ALA A 172 1.28 -22.22 8.16
CA ALA A 172 2.00 -23.47 7.92
C ALA A 172 1.23 -24.69 8.45
N ALA A 173 0.49 -24.53 9.55
CA ALA A 173 -0.39 -25.57 10.10
C ALA A 173 -1.69 -25.76 9.31
N GLY A 174 -1.97 -24.92 8.29
CA GLY A 174 -3.24 -24.94 7.55
C GLY A 174 -4.43 -24.41 8.34
N GLU A 175 -4.19 -23.52 9.31
CA GLU A 175 -5.19 -22.93 10.22
C GLU A 175 -5.37 -21.42 9.97
N PRO A 176 -5.81 -21.00 8.77
CA PRO A 176 -5.91 -19.57 8.44
C PRO A 176 -6.89 -18.80 9.34
N ASP A 177 -7.85 -19.47 9.95
CA ASP A 177 -8.80 -18.88 10.87
C ASP A 177 -8.15 -18.44 12.18
N LYS A 178 -7.01 -19.03 12.56
CA LYS A 178 -6.23 -18.66 13.74
C LYS A 178 -5.27 -17.49 13.52
N VAL A 179 -5.10 -17.03 12.30
CA VAL A 179 -4.22 -15.88 12.00
C VAL A 179 -4.60 -14.65 12.82
N ALA A 180 -5.89 -14.39 13.00
CA ALA A 180 -6.38 -13.26 13.77
C ALA A 180 -5.94 -13.27 15.24
N ASP A 181 -5.76 -14.46 15.83
CA ASP A 181 -5.40 -14.62 17.25
C ASP A 181 -3.97 -14.15 17.55
N HIS A 182 -3.11 -14.10 16.53
CA HIS A 182 -1.73 -13.62 16.64
C HIS A 182 -1.57 -12.12 16.41
N LEU A 183 -2.65 -11.41 16.02
CA LEU A 183 -2.64 -9.97 15.78
C LEU A 183 -2.95 -9.24 17.11
N SER A 184 -1.91 -8.83 17.84
CA SER A 184 -2.03 -8.17 19.13
C SER A 184 -2.79 -6.83 19.05
N ASP A 185 -3.36 -6.38 20.17
CA ASP A 185 -3.99 -5.06 20.26
C ASP A 185 -2.98 -3.93 20.04
N LYS A 186 -1.72 -4.13 20.47
CA LYS A 186 -0.62 -3.19 20.22
C LYS A 186 -0.37 -3.04 18.72
N TRP A 187 -0.23 -4.16 18.01
CA TRP A 187 -0.07 -4.16 16.56
C TRP A 187 -1.27 -3.51 15.87
N LEU A 188 -2.49 -3.84 16.31
CA LEU A 188 -3.70 -3.30 15.72
C LEU A 188 -3.77 -1.77 15.88
N ALA A 189 -3.47 -1.24 17.07
CA ALA A 189 -3.48 0.19 17.35
C ALA A 189 -2.42 0.97 16.57
N ASP A 190 -1.29 0.34 16.22
CA ASP A 190 -0.23 0.96 15.44
C ASP A 190 -0.53 0.98 13.92
N ASN A 191 -1.39 0.08 13.44
CA ASN A 191 -1.67 -0.10 12.01
C ASN A 191 -3.08 0.32 11.60
N THR A 192 -3.94 0.70 12.54
CA THR A 192 -5.34 1.06 12.28
C THR A 192 -5.80 2.22 13.16
N LEU A 193 -6.97 2.78 12.81
CA LEU A 193 -7.70 3.73 13.64
C LEU A 193 -9.03 3.12 14.07
N PHE A 194 -9.34 3.18 15.37
CA PHE A 194 -10.61 2.68 15.90
C PHE A 194 -11.02 3.41 17.16
N GLY A 195 -12.31 3.40 17.43
CA GLY A 195 -12.90 4.00 18.60
C GLY A 195 -13.95 5.06 18.29
N THR A 196 -14.22 5.93 19.25
CA THR A 196 -15.15 7.05 19.08
C THR A 196 -14.66 8.04 18.01
N VAL A 197 -15.54 8.92 17.56
CA VAL A 197 -15.19 10.00 16.61
C VAL A 197 -14.01 10.83 17.14
N SER A 198 -13.96 11.13 18.46
CA SER A 198 -12.87 11.90 19.05
C SER A 198 -11.55 11.15 18.96
N GLN A 199 -11.52 9.88 19.36
CA GLN A 199 -10.33 9.04 19.31
C GLN A 199 -9.75 8.88 17.88
N VAL A 200 -10.63 8.72 16.89
CA VAL A 200 -10.21 8.60 15.50
C VAL A 200 -9.68 9.92 14.95
N ARG A 201 -10.18 11.07 15.43
CA ARG A 201 -9.66 12.39 15.03
C ARG A 201 -8.29 12.71 15.61
N GLU A 202 -7.97 12.18 16.76
CA GLU A 202 -6.69 12.37 17.45
C GLU A 202 -5.59 11.44 16.95
N GLY A 203 -5.96 10.32 16.34
CA GLY A 203 -5.03 9.30 15.80
C GLY A 203 -4.64 9.55 14.38
#